data_1e23b1d26b2adf1e4eca406b63c322c0
#
_entry.id   1e23b1d26b2adf1e4eca406b63c322c0
#
_cell.length_a   1.000
_cell.length_b   1.000
_cell.length_c   1.000
_cell.angle_alpha   90.00
_cell.angle_beta   90.00
_cell.angle_gamma   90.00
#
_symmetry.space_group_name_H-M   'P 1'
#
loop_
_entity.id
_entity.type
_entity.pdbx_description
1 polymer ?
#
loop_
_entity_poly.entity_id
_entity_poly.type
_entity_poly.pdbx_seq_one_letter_code
_entity_poly.pdbx_strand_id
1 'polypeptide(L)'
;MRQLPIIVTIIAYFISATAMATDYKAGSLAISSPWSRATPKGYQTAIGYMTIKNNGTTPDRLIGGSIVVAEKFELHSMVMENGIAKMRELTDVEIGPGQTIEFKPGGSHVMFVDLKHPLSKGEHVKGTLVFEHAGTVQIEYDVGGIGTQRGPMEMDHMQH
;
A
#
# COMPACT_ATOMS: atom_id res chain seq x y z
N MET A 1 0.31 -57.90 -37.79
CA MET A 1 -0.52 -56.87 -37.21
C MET A 1 0.37 -56.01 -36.34
N ARG A 2 0.73 -54.79 -36.78
CA ARG A 2 1.60 -53.89 -36.03
C ARG A 2 0.72 -52.95 -35.24
N GLN A 3 0.78 -53.04 -33.92
CA GLN A 3 0.10 -52.13 -33.01
C GLN A 3 0.91 -50.86 -32.90
N LEU A 4 0.34 -49.70 -33.29
CA LEU A 4 0.91 -48.36 -33.01
C LEU A 4 0.59 -47.93 -31.60
N PRO A 5 1.54 -47.43 -30.81
CA PRO A 5 1.25 -46.84 -29.51
C PRO A 5 0.60 -45.47 -29.66
N ILE A 6 -0.55 -45.27 -29.03
CA ILE A 6 -1.20 -43.96 -28.90
C ILE A 6 -0.46 -43.20 -27.81
N ILE A 7 0.31 -42.15 -28.20
CA ILE A 7 0.94 -41.21 -27.26
C ILE A 7 -0.13 -40.23 -26.86
N VAL A 8 -0.64 -40.34 -25.64
CA VAL A 8 -1.54 -39.37 -25.03
C VAL A 8 -0.67 -38.24 -24.47
N THR A 9 -0.61 -37.12 -25.17
CA THR A 9 0.07 -35.92 -24.70
C THR A 9 -0.84 -35.19 -23.72
N ILE A 10 -0.53 -35.29 -22.42
CA ILE A 10 -1.20 -34.51 -21.38
C ILE A 10 -0.66 -33.10 -21.42
N ILE A 11 -1.45 -32.17 -21.97
CA ILE A 11 -1.16 -30.73 -21.90
C ILE A 11 -1.56 -30.25 -20.50
N ALA A 12 -0.58 -30.07 -19.64
CA ALA A 12 -0.77 -29.45 -18.34
C ALA A 12 -1.01 -27.93 -18.57
N TYR A 13 -2.26 -27.49 -18.39
CA TYR A 13 -2.58 -26.07 -18.31
C TYR A 13 -2.06 -25.51 -16.98
N PHE A 14 -0.94 -24.80 -17.03
CA PHE A 14 -0.51 -23.95 -15.93
C PHE A 14 -1.45 -22.75 -15.87
N ILE A 15 -2.38 -22.75 -14.94
CA ILE A 15 -3.15 -21.56 -14.57
C ILE A 15 -2.19 -20.66 -13.79
N SER A 16 -1.56 -19.72 -14.48
CA SER A 16 -0.82 -18.65 -13.82
C SER A 16 -1.83 -17.78 -13.07
N ALA A 17 -1.88 -17.92 -11.74
CA ALA A 17 -2.59 -16.97 -10.89
C ALA A 17 -1.86 -15.63 -10.97
N THR A 18 -2.39 -14.70 -11.76
CA THR A 18 -1.96 -13.31 -11.72
C THR A 18 -2.30 -12.77 -10.34
N ALA A 19 -1.30 -12.48 -9.52
CA ALA A 19 -1.47 -11.72 -8.30
C ALA A 19 -2.01 -10.34 -8.70
N MET A 20 -3.29 -10.11 -8.47
CA MET A 20 -3.92 -8.82 -8.70
C MET A 20 -3.46 -7.88 -7.58
N ALA A 21 -2.78 -6.78 -7.95
CA ALA A 21 -2.60 -5.67 -7.01
C ALA A 21 -3.98 -5.31 -6.45
N THR A 22 -4.11 -5.27 -5.13
CA THR A 22 -5.40 -4.95 -4.52
C THR A 22 -5.63 -3.45 -4.67
N ASP A 23 -6.51 -3.09 -5.59
CA ASP A 23 -6.89 -1.71 -5.83
C ASP A 23 -8.21 -1.42 -5.15
N TYR A 24 -8.28 -0.26 -4.49
CA TYR A 24 -9.47 0.25 -3.82
C TYR A 24 -9.96 1.50 -4.53
N LYS A 25 -11.25 1.80 -4.40
CA LYS A 25 -11.86 3.00 -4.98
C LYS A 25 -12.67 3.77 -3.93
N ALA A 26 -12.50 5.09 -3.93
CA ALA A 26 -13.33 6.02 -3.20
C ALA A 26 -13.76 7.14 -4.17
N GLY A 27 -15.01 7.09 -4.65
CA GLY A 27 -15.47 7.98 -5.71
C GLY A 27 -14.60 7.85 -6.97
N SER A 28 -13.98 8.95 -7.39
CA SER A 28 -13.04 8.99 -8.52
C SER A 28 -11.59 8.67 -8.14
N LEU A 29 -11.31 8.46 -6.86
CA LEU A 29 -9.97 8.12 -6.38
C LEU A 29 -9.72 6.62 -6.52
N ALA A 30 -8.56 6.26 -7.05
CA ALA A 30 -8.03 4.90 -7.06
C ALA A 30 -6.85 4.81 -6.09
N ILE A 31 -6.89 3.86 -5.16
CA ILE A 31 -5.84 3.61 -4.18
C ILE A 31 -5.22 2.27 -4.54
N SER A 32 -3.93 2.26 -4.79
CA SER A 32 -3.20 1.08 -5.24
C SER A 32 -2.13 0.67 -4.24
N SER A 33 -2.01 -0.65 -4.06
CA SER A 33 -0.92 -1.30 -3.35
C SER A 33 -0.63 -0.71 -1.96
N PRO A 34 -1.59 -0.63 -1.03
CA PRO A 34 -1.28 -0.23 0.33
C PRO A 34 -0.35 -1.26 0.99
N TRP A 35 0.74 -0.80 1.59
CA TRP A 35 1.68 -1.68 2.26
C TRP A 35 2.37 -1.01 3.46
N SER A 36 2.93 -1.81 4.34
CA SER A 36 3.72 -1.38 5.48
C SER A 36 4.97 -2.25 5.62
N ARG A 37 5.87 -1.87 6.50
CA ARG A 37 7.01 -2.70 6.90
C ARG A 37 6.70 -3.45 8.19
N ALA A 38 7.24 -4.65 8.33
CA ALA A 38 7.31 -5.31 9.61
C ALA A 38 8.09 -4.44 10.60
N THR A 39 7.67 -4.45 11.87
CA THR A 39 8.31 -3.66 12.93
C THR A 39 9.07 -4.57 13.88
N PRO A 40 10.25 -4.16 14.38
CA PRO A 40 10.92 -4.89 15.42
C PRO A 40 10.11 -4.94 16.71
N LYS A 41 10.35 -5.96 17.54
CA LYS A 41 9.71 -6.08 18.85
C LYS A 41 10.00 -4.83 19.71
N GLY A 42 8.97 -4.27 20.34
CA GLY A 42 9.06 -3.08 21.18
C GLY A 42 8.88 -1.75 20.47
N TYR A 43 8.79 -1.74 19.13
CA TYR A 43 8.43 -0.54 18.38
C TYR A 43 6.93 -0.28 18.50
N GLN A 44 6.59 0.97 18.76
CA GLN A 44 5.20 1.42 18.90
C GLN A 44 4.71 2.22 17.68
N THR A 45 5.51 2.28 16.63
CA THR A 45 5.17 2.98 15.40
C THR A 45 5.43 2.12 14.18
N ALA A 46 4.58 2.25 13.17
CA ALA A 46 4.79 1.69 11.83
C ALA A 46 4.52 2.75 10.78
N ILE A 47 4.95 2.49 9.56
CA ILE A 47 4.82 3.42 8.44
C ILE A 47 4.08 2.72 7.31
N GLY A 48 3.06 3.38 6.77
CA GLY A 48 2.28 2.90 5.64
C GLY A 48 2.57 3.70 4.37
N TYR A 49 2.47 3.01 3.26
CA TYR A 49 2.72 3.52 1.91
C TYR A 49 1.60 3.10 0.97
N MET A 50 1.36 3.86 -0.08
CA MET A 50 0.38 3.58 -1.11
C MET A 50 0.50 4.59 -2.24
N THR A 51 -0.18 4.31 -3.35
CA THR A 51 -0.38 5.29 -4.43
C THR A 51 -1.85 5.67 -4.49
N ILE A 52 -2.14 6.97 -4.61
CA ILE A 52 -3.49 7.49 -4.77
C ILE A 52 -3.55 8.31 -6.06
N LYS A 53 -4.46 7.94 -6.96
CA LYS A 53 -4.70 8.65 -8.21
C LYS A 53 -6.13 9.21 -8.24
N ASN A 54 -6.23 10.49 -8.57
CA ASN A 54 -7.53 11.11 -8.82
C ASN A 54 -7.86 11.03 -10.31
N ASN A 55 -8.80 10.17 -10.68
CA ASN A 55 -9.29 10.03 -12.05
C ASN A 55 -10.45 10.98 -12.38
N GLY A 56 -10.83 11.83 -11.43
CA GLY A 56 -11.92 12.80 -11.58
C GLY A 56 -11.46 14.15 -12.12
N THR A 57 -12.40 15.08 -12.16
CA THR A 57 -12.22 16.47 -12.64
C THR A 57 -12.17 17.51 -11.52
N THR A 58 -12.41 17.10 -10.28
CA THR A 58 -12.36 17.94 -9.08
C THR A 58 -11.29 17.45 -8.11
N PRO A 59 -10.63 18.34 -7.36
CA PRO A 59 -9.67 17.93 -6.33
C PRO A 59 -10.38 17.24 -5.17
N ASP A 60 -9.65 16.39 -4.46
CA ASP A 60 -10.04 15.81 -3.17
C ASP A 60 -8.86 15.89 -2.20
N ARG A 61 -9.06 15.56 -0.93
CA ARG A 61 -8.01 15.59 0.10
C ARG A 61 -8.08 14.34 0.96
N LEU A 62 -6.92 13.72 1.17
CA LEU A 62 -6.76 12.72 2.24
C LEU A 62 -6.62 13.48 3.55
N ILE A 63 -7.58 13.32 4.46
CA ILE A 63 -7.66 14.05 5.73
C ILE A 63 -7.41 13.15 6.95
N GLY A 64 -7.26 11.85 6.77
CA GLY A 64 -7.01 10.91 7.85
C GLY A 64 -7.21 9.47 7.46
N GLY A 65 -7.21 8.62 8.46
CA GLY A 65 -7.42 7.18 8.31
C GLY A 65 -7.28 6.45 9.63
N SER A 66 -7.19 5.12 9.55
CA SER A 66 -6.95 4.27 10.71
C SER A 66 -6.32 2.94 10.29
N ILE A 67 -5.75 2.23 11.25
CA ILE A 67 -5.52 0.79 11.14
C ILE A 67 -5.98 0.12 12.44
N VAL A 68 -6.45 -1.11 12.37
CA VAL A 68 -7.06 -1.81 13.52
C VAL A 68 -6.08 -2.05 14.69
N VAL A 69 -4.79 -2.04 14.42
CA VAL A 69 -3.71 -2.34 15.36
C VAL A 69 -2.97 -1.12 15.90
N ALA A 70 -3.42 0.10 15.61
CA ALA A 70 -2.84 1.34 16.14
C ALA A 70 -3.93 2.28 16.67
N GLU A 71 -3.55 3.17 17.60
CA GLU A 71 -4.46 4.14 18.16
C GLU A 71 -4.56 5.42 17.32
N LYS A 72 -3.47 5.79 16.60
CA LYS A 72 -3.39 7.03 15.84
C LYS A 72 -2.91 6.79 14.42
N PHE A 73 -3.39 7.62 13.51
CA PHE A 73 -3.02 7.71 12.12
C PHE A 73 -2.59 9.15 11.83
N GLU A 74 -1.38 9.33 11.33
CA GLU A 74 -0.82 10.65 11.04
C GLU A 74 -0.32 10.69 9.59
N LEU A 75 -0.47 11.86 8.95
CA LEU A 75 0.07 12.14 7.62
C LEU A 75 1.39 12.87 7.78
N HIS A 76 2.44 12.39 7.12
CA HIS A 76 3.78 12.97 7.22
C HIS A 76 4.39 13.21 5.85
N SER A 77 5.25 14.23 5.75
CA SER A 77 6.12 14.45 4.61
C SER A 77 7.57 14.56 5.04
N MET A 78 8.47 14.13 4.16
CA MET A 78 9.91 14.41 4.30
C MET A 78 10.27 15.63 3.50
N VAL A 79 10.85 16.64 4.14
CA VAL A 79 11.36 17.84 3.50
C VAL A 79 12.86 17.99 3.75
N MET A 80 13.57 18.52 2.76
CA MET A 80 15.00 18.83 2.91
C MET A 80 15.15 20.30 3.31
N GLU A 81 15.70 20.54 4.49
CA GLU A 81 16.02 21.88 4.97
C GLU A 81 17.52 21.96 5.29
N ASN A 82 18.24 22.81 4.57
CA ASN A 82 19.69 23.01 4.73
C ASN A 82 20.50 21.69 4.66
N GLY A 83 20.11 20.78 3.75
CA GLY A 83 20.76 19.47 3.57
C GLY A 83 20.38 18.42 4.62
N ILE A 84 19.45 18.72 5.53
CA ILE A 84 18.97 17.82 6.57
C ILE A 84 17.53 17.40 6.23
N ALA A 85 17.28 16.09 6.19
CA ALA A 85 15.93 15.55 6.05
C ALA A 85 15.15 15.74 7.35
N LYS A 86 14.01 16.43 7.26
CA LYS A 86 13.08 16.63 8.38
C LYS A 86 11.71 16.07 8.05
N MET A 87 11.13 15.38 9.03
CA MET A 87 9.75 14.90 8.96
C MET A 87 8.80 15.98 9.48
N ARG A 88 7.74 16.25 8.74
CA ARG A 88 6.68 17.19 9.13
C ARG A 88 5.34 16.48 9.09
N GLU A 89 4.55 16.65 10.14
CA GLU A 89 3.16 16.26 10.15
C GLU A 89 2.33 17.21 9.25
N LEU A 90 1.39 16.61 8.53
CA LEU A 90 0.46 17.31 7.64
C LEU A 90 -0.96 17.14 8.16
N THR A 91 -1.78 18.16 8.02
CA THR A 91 -3.23 18.10 8.33
C THR A 91 -4.01 17.36 7.25
N ASP A 92 -3.57 17.48 6.01
CA ASP A 92 -4.19 16.85 4.84
C ASP A 92 -3.18 16.73 3.69
N VAL A 93 -3.54 15.96 2.67
CA VAL A 93 -2.82 15.86 1.40
C VAL A 93 -3.80 16.03 0.25
N GLU A 94 -3.67 17.13 -0.50
CA GLU A 94 -4.49 17.41 -1.66
C GLU A 94 -4.12 16.51 -2.84
N ILE A 95 -5.12 15.97 -3.54
CA ILE A 95 -5.00 15.18 -4.75
C ILE A 95 -5.78 15.89 -5.85
N GLY A 96 -5.10 16.69 -6.66
CA GLY A 96 -5.70 17.44 -7.77
C GLY A 96 -6.26 16.54 -8.87
N PRO A 97 -7.10 17.09 -9.77
CA PRO A 97 -7.65 16.34 -10.90
C PRO A 97 -6.55 15.73 -11.76
N GLY A 98 -6.63 14.41 -12.02
CA GLY A 98 -5.63 13.67 -12.80
C GLY A 98 -4.29 13.46 -12.10
N GLN A 99 -4.10 13.98 -10.89
CA GLN A 99 -2.86 13.85 -10.13
C GLN A 99 -2.72 12.46 -9.51
N THR A 100 -1.48 12.00 -9.44
CA THR A 100 -1.07 10.81 -8.68
C THR A 100 -0.14 11.24 -7.54
N ILE A 101 -0.48 10.84 -6.32
CA ILE A 101 0.36 11.02 -5.13
C ILE A 101 0.92 9.67 -4.73
N GLU A 102 2.23 9.61 -4.53
CA GLU A 102 2.93 8.43 -4.02
C GLU A 102 3.36 8.63 -2.57
N PHE A 103 2.84 7.80 -1.69
CA PHE A 103 3.37 7.62 -0.34
C PHE A 103 4.43 6.53 -0.41
N LYS A 104 5.70 6.89 -0.20
CA LYS A 104 6.85 5.99 -0.41
C LYS A 104 7.99 6.25 0.56
N PRO A 105 8.90 5.28 0.77
CA PRO A 105 10.09 5.48 1.58
C PRO A 105 10.91 6.70 1.14
N GLY A 106 11.27 7.55 2.10
CA GLY A 106 11.99 8.80 1.84
C GLY A 106 11.14 9.97 1.34
N GLY A 107 9.84 9.74 1.12
CA GLY A 107 8.86 10.76 0.72
C GLY A 107 7.73 10.91 1.73
N SER A 108 6.57 11.33 1.25
CA SER A 108 5.34 11.34 2.06
C SER A 108 4.98 9.92 2.48
N HIS A 109 4.40 9.78 3.67
CA HIS A 109 3.99 8.51 4.24
C HIS A 109 2.89 8.71 5.27
N VAL A 110 2.18 7.63 5.59
CA VAL A 110 1.31 7.60 6.75
C VAL A 110 2.06 6.95 7.90
N MET A 111 1.83 7.45 9.12
CA MET A 111 2.43 6.91 10.33
C MET A 111 1.34 6.38 11.24
N PHE A 112 1.54 5.16 11.68
CA PHE A 112 0.68 4.50 12.67
C PHE A 112 1.37 4.58 14.03
N VAL A 113 0.71 5.19 15.01
CA VAL A 113 1.28 5.46 16.33
C VAL A 113 0.52 4.69 17.40
N ASP A 114 1.21 4.33 18.46
CA ASP A 114 0.69 3.52 19.56
C ASP A 114 0.17 2.17 19.07
N LEU A 115 1.08 1.38 18.47
CA LEU A 115 0.79 0.01 18.02
C LEU A 115 0.44 -0.89 19.20
N LYS A 116 -0.64 -1.64 19.08
CA LYS A 116 -1.08 -2.67 20.05
C LYS A 116 -0.19 -3.90 20.03
N HIS A 117 0.39 -4.21 18.88
CA HIS A 117 1.39 -5.26 18.67
C HIS A 117 2.27 -4.93 17.46
N PRO A 118 3.49 -5.50 17.37
CA PRO A 118 4.35 -5.34 16.20
C PRO A 118 3.70 -5.90 14.93
N LEU A 119 3.95 -5.28 13.78
CA LEU A 119 3.56 -5.81 12.47
C LEU A 119 4.53 -6.90 12.04
N SER A 120 4.00 -8.04 11.58
CA SER A 120 4.77 -9.18 11.11
C SER A 120 4.77 -9.30 9.60
N LYS A 121 5.90 -9.67 9.00
CA LYS A 121 5.98 -9.93 7.55
C LYS A 121 4.93 -10.97 7.12
N GLY A 122 4.19 -10.67 6.06
CA GLY A 122 3.11 -11.50 5.54
C GLY A 122 1.74 -11.27 6.20
N GLU A 123 1.69 -10.40 7.21
CA GLU A 123 0.43 -9.97 7.82
C GLU A 123 -0.35 -9.04 6.85
N HIS A 124 -1.67 -9.11 6.89
CA HIS A 124 -2.59 -8.21 6.21
C HIS A 124 -3.36 -7.43 7.25
N VAL A 125 -3.19 -6.10 7.26
CA VAL A 125 -3.74 -5.25 8.32
C VAL A 125 -4.83 -4.35 7.76
N LYS A 126 -6.06 -4.54 8.25
CA LYS A 126 -7.20 -3.72 7.86
C LYS A 126 -7.09 -2.31 8.40
N GLY A 127 -7.53 -1.36 7.58
CA GLY A 127 -7.58 0.05 7.92
C GLY A 127 -8.59 0.82 7.10
N THR A 128 -8.60 2.12 7.29
CA THR A 128 -9.42 3.04 6.51
C THR A 128 -8.60 4.22 6.04
N LEU A 129 -9.00 4.81 4.92
CA LEU A 129 -8.60 6.16 4.52
C LEU A 129 -9.86 7.02 4.52
N VAL A 130 -9.71 8.28 4.93
CA VAL A 130 -10.79 9.26 4.99
C VAL A 130 -10.45 10.41 4.06
N PHE A 131 -11.30 10.62 3.07
CA PHE A 131 -11.21 11.72 2.11
C PHE A 131 -12.27 12.77 2.39
N GLU A 132 -11.97 14.03 2.09
CA GLU A 132 -12.87 15.16 2.34
C GLU A 132 -14.19 15.03 1.57
N HIS A 133 -14.13 14.66 0.29
CA HIS A 133 -15.30 14.54 -0.59
C HIS A 133 -15.69 13.08 -0.85
N ALA A 134 -14.74 12.23 -1.17
CA ALA A 134 -15.02 10.81 -1.47
C ALA A 134 -15.41 9.99 -0.23
N GLY A 135 -15.19 10.51 0.98
CA GLY A 135 -15.56 9.84 2.23
C GLY A 135 -14.58 8.76 2.66
N THR A 136 -15.06 7.78 3.40
CA THR A 136 -14.24 6.73 4.00
C THR A 136 -14.22 5.49 3.09
N VAL A 137 -13.02 4.96 2.87
CA VAL A 137 -12.81 3.68 2.17
C VAL A 137 -12.06 2.71 3.08
N GLN A 138 -12.50 1.46 3.09
CA GLN A 138 -11.77 0.38 3.76
C GLN A 138 -10.68 -0.14 2.84
N ILE A 139 -9.48 -0.33 3.40
CA ILE A 139 -8.31 -0.86 2.71
C ILE A 139 -7.63 -1.91 3.59
N GLU A 140 -6.66 -2.60 3.01
CA GLU A 140 -5.81 -3.54 3.72
C GLU A 140 -4.36 -3.28 3.35
N TYR A 141 -3.48 -3.19 4.34
CA TYR A 141 -2.04 -3.01 4.14
C TYR A 141 -1.34 -4.36 4.17
N ASP A 142 -0.57 -4.65 3.13
CA ASP A 142 0.30 -5.81 3.06
C ASP A 142 1.60 -5.53 3.81
N VAL A 143 2.00 -6.39 4.75
CA VAL A 143 3.20 -6.18 5.55
C VAL A 143 4.40 -6.89 4.92
N GLY A 144 5.33 -6.10 4.38
CA GLY A 144 6.62 -6.56 3.87
C GLY A 144 7.66 -6.74 4.97
N GLY A 145 8.88 -7.16 4.60
CA GLY A 145 10.02 -7.25 5.53
C GLY A 145 10.46 -5.89 6.08
N ILE A 146 11.24 -5.88 7.17
CA ILE A 146 11.74 -4.66 7.83
C ILE A 146 12.51 -3.74 6.86
N GLY A 147 13.34 -4.30 5.98
CA GLY A 147 14.16 -3.56 5.01
C GLY A 147 13.50 -3.33 3.65
N THR A 148 12.24 -3.69 3.48
CA THR A 148 11.52 -3.59 2.19
C THR A 148 11.43 -2.12 1.75
N GLN A 149 11.80 -1.83 0.50
CA GLN A 149 11.74 -0.49 -0.10
C GLN A 149 10.54 -0.32 -1.05
N ARG A 150 9.87 -1.43 -1.39
CA ARG A 150 8.68 -1.50 -2.26
C ARG A 150 7.66 -2.44 -1.66
N GLY A 151 6.40 -2.29 -2.05
CA GLY A 151 5.33 -3.18 -1.60
C GLY A 151 5.61 -4.65 -1.99
N PRO A 152 5.10 -5.62 -1.22
CA PRO A 152 5.30 -7.05 -1.49
C PRO A 152 4.88 -7.46 -2.91
N MET A 153 3.85 -6.86 -3.45
CA MET A 153 3.36 -7.15 -4.82
C MET A 153 4.24 -6.58 -5.92
N GLU A 154 4.93 -5.45 -5.70
CA GLU A 154 5.86 -4.90 -6.70
C GLU A 154 7.14 -5.72 -6.85
N MET A 155 7.51 -6.50 -5.83
CA MET A 155 8.71 -7.35 -5.88
C MET A 155 8.49 -8.61 -6.69
N ASP A 156 7.26 -9.12 -6.79
CA ASP A 156 6.94 -10.34 -7.52
C ASP A 156 7.06 -10.15 -9.05
N HIS A 157 6.83 -8.93 -9.54
CA HIS A 157 6.96 -8.61 -10.98
C HIS A 157 8.40 -8.42 -11.48
N MET A 158 9.39 -8.37 -10.59
CA MET A 158 10.80 -8.16 -10.96
C MET A 158 11.63 -9.45 -11.06
N GLN A 159 11.06 -10.61 -10.77
CA GLN A 159 11.77 -11.90 -10.79
C GLN A 159 11.55 -12.72 -12.07
N HIS A 160 11.01 -12.11 -13.13
CA HIS A 160 10.81 -12.76 -14.42
C HIS A 160 11.54 -12.05 -15.55
#